data_f792c0eb0f61ab36a58e6862fe10f663
#
_entry.id   f792c0eb0f61ab36a58e6862fe10f663
#
_cell.length_a   1.000
_cell.length_b   1.000
_cell.length_c   1.000
_cell.angle_alpha   90.00
_cell.angle_beta   90.00
_cell.angle_gamma   90.00
#
_symmetry.space_group_name_H-M   'P 1'
#
loop_
_entity.id
_entity.type
_entity.pdbx_description
1 polymer ?
#
loop_
_entity_poly.entity_id
_entity_poly.type
_entity_poly.pdbx_seq_one_letter_code
_entity_poly.pdbx_strand_id
1 'polypeptide(L)'
;MAAMNDPLAAPPAKAAPARYVPGTGSVNRHVVVVFVNDRPGVLNRVSSLVRARNFNIESLVVGHTERPGISRMTVTLRGDDFAVEQMGKQLYRLVDVLKVQDMPDQHLVERELAMVKVRATNHNRAEVLRIIELYKGRVIDVSPDSLIVEHSGTESEIDSLVALLAGFGIRELVRTGTVAMARGSSVVDIDAILKSGTVPALHVVTAPTDITEE
;
A
#
# COMPACT_ATOMS: atom_id res chain seq x y z
N MET A 1 0.35 31.91 -33.26
CA MET A 1 0.52 31.86 -31.81
C MET A 1 0.20 30.47 -31.37
N ALA A 2 1.22 29.65 -31.17
CA ALA A 2 1.07 28.27 -30.73
C ALA A 2 0.88 28.26 -29.20
N ALA A 3 -0.18 27.60 -28.71
CA ALA A 3 -0.42 27.39 -27.29
C ALA A 3 0.76 26.61 -26.73
N MET A 4 1.55 27.22 -25.85
CA MET A 4 2.56 26.53 -25.06
C MET A 4 1.85 25.51 -24.17
N ASN A 5 2.12 24.24 -24.43
CA ASN A 5 1.77 23.15 -23.53
C ASN A 5 2.45 23.43 -22.19
N ASP A 6 1.65 23.68 -21.15
CA ASP A 6 2.13 23.85 -19.79
C ASP A 6 2.48 22.45 -19.23
N PRO A 7 3.77 22.11 -19.04
CA PRO A 7 4.16 20.80 -18.51
C PRO A 7 3.90 20.64 -17.00
N LEU A 8 3.20 21.60 -16.38
CA LEU A 8 2.98 21.72 -14.94
C LEU A 8 1.50 21.58 -14.55
N ALA A 9 0.66 21.03 -15.44
CA ALA A 9 -0.69 20.64 -15.02
C ALA A 9 -0.59 19.71 -13.82
N ALA A 10 -1.38 20.00 -12.77
CA ALA A 10 -1.51 19.13 -11.59
C ALA A 10 -1.68 17.67 -12.05
N PRO A 11 -1.10 16.69 -11.33
CA PRO A 11 -1.29 15.30 -11.69
C PRO A 11 -2.79 15.03 -11.82
N PRO A 12 -3.22 14.30 -12.86
CA PRO A 12 -4.63 14.05 -13.07
C PRO A 12 -5.22 13.43 -11.81
N ALA A 13 -6.34 13.96 -11.37
CA ALA A 13 -7.11 13.39 -10.27
C ALA A 13 -7.18 11.87 -10.50
N LYS A 14 -6.88 11.09 -9.45
CA LYS A 14 -6.86 9.63 -9.45
C LYS A 14 -8.00 9.13 -10.34
N ALA A 15 -7.68 8.51 -11.48
CA ALA A 15 -8.68 8.05 -12.44
C ALA A 15 -9.71 7.20 -11.71
N ALA A 16 -10.99 7.47 -11.97
CA ALA A 16 -12.08 6.70 -11.37
C ALA A 16 -11.80 5.20 -11.59
N PRO A 17 -11.92 4.35 -10.56
CA PRO A 17 -11.60 2.94 -10.67
C PRO A 17 -12.41 2.31 -11.80
N ALA A 18 -11.73 1.54 -12.64
CA ALA A 18 -12.36 0.77 -13.70
C ALA A 18 -13.53 -0.03 -13.14
N ARG A 19 -14.63 -0.12 -13.89
CA ARG A 19 -15.88 -0.79 -13.53
C ARG A 19 -15.63 -2.14 -12.85
N TYR A 20 -15.69 -2.14 -11.53
CA TYR A 20 -16.03 -3.33 -10.78
C TYR A 20 -17.52 -3.61 -11.04
N VAL A 21 -17.88 -4.84 -11.40
CA VAL A 21 -19.28 -5.28 -11.44
C VAL A 21 -19.62 -5.75 -10.04
N PRO A 22 -20.39 -5.00 -9.26
CA PRO A 22 -20.61 -5.32 -7.86
C PRO A 22 -21.45 -6.59 -7.73
N GLY A 23 -21.06 -7.45 -6.80
CA GLY A 23 -22.04 -8.10 -5.96
C GLY A 23 -22.81 -7.02 -5.19
N THR A 24 -23.88 -7.35 -4.53
CA THR A 24 -24.83 -6.42 -3.87
C THR A 24 -24.25 -5.70 -2.64
N GLY A 25 -22.94 -5.69 -2.42
CA GLY A 25 -22.24 -5.10 -1.28
C GLY A 25 -21.62 -3.73 -1.56
N SER A 26 -21.34 -2.97 -0.49
CA SER A 26 -20.55 -1.74 -0.56
C SER A 26 -19.12 -2.05 -1.02
N VAL A 27 -18.58 -1.21 -1.91
CA VAL A 27 -17.18 -1.32 -2.34
C VAL A 27 -16.30 -0.67 -1.28
N ASN A 28 -15.56 -1.49 -0.54
CA ASN A 28 -14.64 -1.06 0.50
C ASN A 28 -13.18 -1.18 0.03
N ARG A 29 -12.29 -0.48 0.72
CA ARG A 29 -10.86 -0.68 0.60
C ARG A 29 -10.46 -1.88 1.46
N HIS A 30 -9.67 -2.78 0.89
CA HIS A 30 -9.13 -3.95 1.59
C HIS A 30 -7.62 -3.94 1.52
N VAL A 31 -6.99 -4.34 2.63
CA VAL A 31 -5.56 -4.60 2.71
C VAL A 31 -5.37 -6.10 2.94
N VAL A 32 -5.00 -6.81 1.89
CA VAL A 32 -4.80 -8.26 1.94
C VAL A 32 -3.32 -8.57 2.02
N VAL A 33 -2.93 -9.30 3.05
CA VAL A 33 -1.56 -9.77 3.24
C VAL A 33 -1.46 -11.25 2.83
N VAL A 34 -0.51 -11.56 1.97
CA VAL A 34 -0.28 -12.91 1.46
C VAL A 34 1.17 -13.32 1.77
N PHE A 35 1.34 -14.39 2.53
CA PHE A 35 2.64 -15.04 2.76
C PHE A 35 2.83 -16.13 1.71
N VAL A 36 3.98 -16.10 1.05
CA VAL A 36 4.27 -17.00 -0.06
C VAL A 36 5.70 -17.54 0.04
N ASN A 37 5.92 -18.72 -0.57
CA ASN A 37 7.29 -19.17 -0.83
C ASN A 37 8.00 -18.17 -1.76
N ASP A 38 9.23 -17.81 -1.42
CA ASP A 38 10.05 -16.91 -2.25
C ASP A 38 10.64 -17.69 -3.43
N ARG A 39 9.87 -17.78 -4.51
CA ARG A 39 10.24 -18.51 -5.73
C ARG A 39 9.92 -17.70 -6.98
N PRO A 40 10.70 -17.86 -8.05
CA PRO A 40 10.40 -17.21 -9.33
C PRO A 40 8.97 -17.50 -9.82
N GLY A 41 8.30 -16.45 -10.28
CA GLY A 41 6.95 -16.54 -10.87
C GLY A 41 5.79 -16.54 -9.87
N VAL A 42 6.02 -16.56 -8.54
CA VAL A 42 4.93 -16.52 -7.56
C VAL A 42 4.15 -15.22 -7.65
N LEU A 43 4.83 -14.07 -7.73
CA LEU A 43 4.18 -12.77 -7.92
C LEU A 43 3.28 -12.75 -9.16
N ASN A 44 3.73 -13.32 -10.27
CA ASN A 44 2.93 -13.38 -11.50
C ASN A 44 1.67 -14.24 -11.30
N ARG A 45 1.75 -15.38 -10.61
CA ARG A 45 0.58 -16.23 -10.34
C ARG A 45 -0.43 -15.53 -9.44
N VAL A 46 0.03 -14.88 -8.36
CA VAL A 46 -0.84 -14.12 -7.44
C VAL A 46 -1.51 -12.95 -8.17
N SER A 47 -0.75 -12.11 -8.86
CA SER A 47 -1.30 -10.94 -9.57
C SER A 47 -2.24 -11.34 -10.71
N SER A 48 -1.94 -12.42 -11.43
CA SER A 48 -2.82 -12.96 -12.49
C SER A 48 -4.16 -13.45 -11.94
N LEU A 49 -4.16 -14.08 -10.75
CA LEU A 49 -5.38 -14.53 -10.10
C LEU A 49 -6.24 -13.33 -9.65
N VAL A 50 -5.64 -12.31 -9.02
CA VAL A 50 -6.34 -11.08 -8.60
C VAL A 50 -6.94 -10.38 -9.83
N ARG A 51 -6.16 -10.25 -10.91
CA ARG A 51 -6.64 -9.67 -12.19
C ARG A 51 -7.78 -10.46 -12.81
N ALA A 52 -7.71 -11.79 -12.81
CA ALA A 52 -8.75 -12.67 -13.40
C ALA A 52 -10.11 -12.51 -12.69
N ARG A 53 -10.13 -11.92 -11.52
CA ARG A 53 -11.34 -11.60 -10.73
C ARG A 53 -11.78 -10.15 -10.88
N ASN A 54 -11.22 -9.41 -11.83
CA ASN A 54 -11.51 -7.99 -12.08
C ASN A 54 -11.24 -7.06 -10.89
N PHE A 55 -10.43 -7.48 -9.91
CA PHE A 55 -9.98 -6.56 -8.89
C PHE A 55 -8.93 -5.60 -9.45
N ASN A 56 -9.13 -4.32 -9.16
CA ASN A 56 -8.11 -3.31 -9.42
C ASN A 56 -7.16 -3.25 -8.23
N ILE A 57 -5.89 -3.60 -8.47
CA ILE A 57 -4.83 -3.46 -7.48
C ILE A 57 -4.44 -1.98 -7.42
N GLU A 58 -4.65 -1.33 -6.28
CA GLU A 58 -4.23 0.05 -6.04
C GLU A 58 -2.74 0.11 -5.66
N SER A 59 -2.30 -0.86 -4.86
CA SER A 59 -0.92 -0.97 -4.39
C SER A 59 -0.55 -2.45 -4.22
N LEU A 60 0.68 -2.79 -4.57
CA LEU A 60 1.27 -4.11 -4.36
C LEU A 60 2.72 -3.94 -3.92
N VAL A 61 2.99 -4.38 -2.71
CA VAL A 61 4.33 -4.37 -2.12
C VAL A 61 4.75 -5.80 -1.81
N VAL A 62 5.97 -6.15 -2.18
CA VAL A 62 6.57 -7.46 -1.91
C VAL A 62 7.87 -7.26 -1.15
N GLY A 63 8.03 -7.98 -0.06
CA GLY A 63 9.25 -7.95 0.74
C GLY A 63 9.53 -9.30 1.37
N HIS A 64 10.77 -9.52 1.75
CA HIS A 64 11.16 -10.70 2.53
C HIS A 64 10.58 -10.61 3.95
N THR A 65 10.38 -11.75 4.58
CA THR A 65 10.03 -11.84 6.00
C THR A 65 11.29 -12.12 6.82
N GLU A 66 11.12 -12.19 8.15
CA GLU A 66 12.16 -12.65 9.08
C GLU A 66 12.56 -14.13 8.85
N ARG A 67 11.76 -14.86 8.05
CA ARG A 67 12.03 -16.27 7.68
C ARG A 67 12.62 -16.34 6.28
N PRO A 68 13.85 -16.85 6.11
CA PRO A 68 14.45 -17.07 4.79
C PRO A 68 13.56 -17.96 3.91
N GLY A 69 13.41 -17.59 2.64
CA GLY A 69 12.61 -18.33 1.66
C GLY A 69 11.12 -18.05 1.71
N ILE A 70 10.68 -17.09 2.53
CA ILE A 70 9.29 -16.64 2.60
C ILE A 70 9.21 -15.15 2.31
N SER A 71 8.34 -14.78 1.38
CA SER A 71 8.01 -13.39 1.07
C SER A 71 6.61 -13.04 1.54
N ARG A 72 6.45 -11.76 1.92
CA ARG A 72 5.18 -11.14 2.27
C ARG A 72 4.75 -10.19 1.17
N MET A 73 3.55 -10.38 0.67
CA MET A 73 2.92 -9.45 -0.27
C MET A 73 1.82 -8.69 0.47
N THR A 74 1.81 -7.37 0.36
CA THR A 74 0.70 -6.52 0.82
C THR A 74 -0.01 -5.98 -0.40
N VAL A 75 -1.27 -6.32 -0.56
CA VAL A 75 -2.11 -5.95 -1.70
C VAL A 75 -3.22 -5.04 -1.22
N THR A 76 -3.26 -3.81 -1.71
CA THR A 76 -4.40 -2.90 -1.49
C THR A 76 -5.29 -2.95 -2.72
N LEU A 77 -6.57 -3.17 -2.50
CA LEU A 77 -7.57 -3.27 -3.57
C LEU A 77 -8.93 -2.77 -3.10
N ARG A 78 -9.85 -2.52 -4.04
CA ARG A 78 -11.25 -2.20 -3.75
C ARG A 78 -12.15 -3.32 -4.23
N GLY A 79 -13.08 -3.70 -3.37
CA GLY A 79 -14.06 -4.74 -3.65
C GLY A 79 -15.15 -4.82 -2.59
N ASP A 80 -16.12 -5.68 -2.79
CA ASP A 80 -17.04 -6.10 -1.73
C ASP A 80 -16.40 -7.23 -0.89
N ASP A 81 -16.79 -7.32 0.36
CA ASP A 81 -16.22 -8.26 1.34
C ASP A 81 -16.34 -9.72 0.85
N PHE A 82 -17.45 -10.07 0.21
CA PHE A 82 -17.67 -11.41 -0.31
C PHE A 82 -16.69 -11.76 -1.44
N ALA A 83 -16.50 -10.84 -2.39
CA ALA A 83 -15.58 -11.05 -3.50
C ALA A 83 -14.12 -11.16 -3.03
N VAL A 84 -13.73 -10.36 -2.02
CA VAL A 84 -12.39 -10.43 -1.41
C VAL A 84 -12.20 -11.75 -0.66
N GLU A 85 -13.21 -12.22 0.07
CA GLU A 85 -13.20 -13.54 0.71
C GLU A 85 -13.03 -14.67 -0.33
N GLN A 86 -13.77 -14.61 -1.42
CA GLN A 86 -13.65 -15.60 -2.50
C GLN A 86 -12.27 -15.56 -3.18
N MET A 87 -11.71 -14.38 -3.37
CA MET A 87 -10.34 -14.23 -3.87
C MET A 87 -9.34 -14.89 -2.91
N GLY A 88 -9.46 -14.65 -1.61
CA GLY A 88 -8.61 -15.28 -0.60
C GLY A 88 -8.65 -16.80 -0.65
N LYS A 89 -9.86 -17.40 -0.75
CA LYS A 89 -10.04 -18.86 -0.91
C LYS A 89 -9.34 -19.40 -2.17
N GLN A 90 -9.27 -18.62 -3.23
CA GLN A 90 -8.61 -19.05 -4.45
C GLN A 90 -7.09 -18.85 -4.40
N LEU A 91 -6.60 -17.82 -3.71
CA LEU A 91 -5.18 -17.67 -3.47
C LEU A 91 -4.60 -18.89 -2.78
N TYR A 92 -5.33 -19.50 -1.85
CA TYR A 92 -4.92 -20.76 -1.19
C TYR A 92 -4.81 -21.96 -2.13
N ARG A 93 -5.35 -21.92 -3.36
CA ARG A 93 -5.14 -22.98 -4.35
C ARG A 93 -3.77 -22.92 -5.02
N LEU A 94 -3.06 -21.81 -4.86
CA LEU A 94 -1.69 -21.68 -5.35
C LEU A 94 -0.75 -22.37 -4.38
N VAL A 95 0.03 -23.33 -4.87
CA VAL A 95 0.92 -24.17 -4.05
C VAL A 95 1.96 -23.35 -3.26
N ASP A 96 2.30 -22.16 -3.74
CA ASP A 96 3.27 -21.29 -3.10
C ASP A 96 2.66 -20.35 -2.05
N VAL A 97 1.32 -20.32 -1.91
CA VAL A 97 0.63 -19.48 -0.92
C VAL A 97 0.53 -20.21 0.41
N LEU A 98 1.12 -19.63 1.43
CA LEU A 98 1.19 -20.19 2.78
C LEU A 98 0.05 -19.66 3.67
N LYS A 99 -0.24 -18.37 3.57
CA LYS A 99 -1.26 -17.70 4.37
C LYS A 99 -1.83 -16.52 3.63
N VAL A 100 -3.13 -16.30 3.77
CA VAL A 100 -3.82 -15.08 3.30
C VAL A 100 -4.56 -14.47 4.49
N GLN A 101 -4.44 -13.17 4.67
CA GLN A 101 -5.12 -12.41 5.71
C GLN A 101 -5.76 -11.17 5.08
N ASP A 102 -7.05 -10.99 5.28
CA ASP A 102 -7.72 -9.72 5.08
C ASP A 102 -7.63 -8.91 6.39
N MET A 103 -7.12 -7.70 6.30
CA MET A 103 -6.82 -6.87 7.47
C MET A 103 -7.79 -5.69 7.52
N PRO A 104 -8.77 -5.70 8.43
CA PRO A 104 -9.71 -4.60 8.59
C PRO A 104 -8.98 -3.35 9.11
N ASP A 105 -9.36 -2.18 8.60
CA ASP A 105 -8.71 -0.88 8.88
C ASP A 105 -8.57 -0.56 10.38
N GLN A 106 -9.52 -1.02 11.20
CA GLN A 106 -9.56 -0.72 12.65
C GLN A 106 -8.39 -1.34 13.44
N HIS A 107 -7.76 -2.39 12.92
CA HIS A 107 -6.74 -3.18 13.62
C HIS A 107 -5.40 -3.20 12.91
N LEU A 108 -5.18 -2.25 12.01
CA LEU A 108 -3.96 -2.24 11.24
C LEU A 108 -3.12 -0.97 11.48
N VAL A 109 -1.82 -1.13 11.39
CA VAL A 109 -0.86 -0.05 11.21
C VAL A 109 -0.40 -0.12 9.76
N GLU A 110 -0.67 0.94 9.02
CA GLU A 110 -0.21 1.06 7.64
C GLU A 110 0.76 2.21 7.48
N ARG A 111 1.72 2.04 6.59
CA ARG A 111 2.67 3.06 6.21
C ARG A 111 3.02 2.94 4.73
N GLU A 112 3.28 4.08 4.15
CA GLU A 112 3.82 4.23 2.82
C GLU A 112 4.99 5.21 2.87
N LEU A 113 6.01 5.00 2.06
CA LEU A 113 7.10 5.94 1.86
C LEU A 113 6.90 6.66 0.53
N ALA A 114 7.05 7.99 0.54
CA ALA A 114 7.11 8.79 -0.67
C ALA A 114 8.45 9.54 -0.75
N MET A 115 8.99 9.61 -1.96
CA MET A 115 10.07 10.53 -2.31
C MET A 115 9.55 11.52 -3.35
N VAL A 116 9.69 12.80 -3.07
CA VAL A 116 9.18 13.88 -3.91
C VAL A 116 10.32 14.80 -4.30
N LYS A 117 10.58 14.93 -5.60
CA LYS A 117 11.48 15.95 -6.12
C LYS A 117 10.67 17.18 -6.49
N VAL A 118 10.83 18.24 -5.72
CA VAL A 118 10.06 19.47 -5.85
C VAL A 118 10.97 20.64 -6.27
N ARG A 119 10.45 21.55 -7.09
CA ARG A 119 11.16 22.79 -7.42
C ARG A 119 11.29 23.65 -6.17
N ALA A 120 12.51 24.03 -5.84
CA ALA A 120 12.84 24.86 -4.69
C ALA A 120 13.97 25.83 -5.04
N THR A 121 13.58 27.00 -5.49
CA THR A 121 14.50 28.13 -5.81
C THR A 121 14.72 28.98 -4.56
N ASN A 122 15.64 29.92 -4.62
CA ASN A 122 15.90 30.84 -3.51
C ASN A 122 14.65 31.60 -3.02
N HIS A 123 13.65 31.80 -3.89
CA HIS A 123 12.44 32.55 -3.56
C HIS A 123 11.40 31.75 -2.80
N ASN A 124 11.32 30.43 -3.02
CA ASN A 124 10.26 29.59 -2.44
C ASN A 124 10.80 28.47 -1.53
N ARG A 125 12.11 28.31 -1.44
CA ARG A 125 12.74 27.22 -0.68
C ARG A 125 12.34 27.22 0.79
N ALA A 126 12.27 28.39 1.43
CA ALA A 126 11.89 28.50 2.83
C ALA A 126 10.45 28.04 3.09
N GLU A 127 9.54 28.30 2.15
CA GLU A 127 8.14 27.87 2.24
C GLU A 127 8.03 26.36 2.05
N VAL A 128 8.72 25.79 1.06
CA VAL A 128 8.79 24.34 0.84
C VAL A 128 9.33 23.63 2.10
N LEU A 129 10.40 24.14 2.71
CA LEU A 129 10.97 23.57 3.93
C LEU A 129 9.99 23.60 5.09
N ARG A 130 9.21 24.67 5.28
CA ARG A 130 8.16 24.73 6.31
C ARG A 130 7.08 23.67 6.12
N ILE A 131 6.66 23.40 4.89
CA ILE A 131 5.70 22.34 4.59
C ILE A 131 6.30 20.98 4.97
N ILE A 132 7.55 20.73 4.60
CA ILE A 132 8.25 19.49 4.93
C ILE A 132 8.33 19.28 6.44
N GLU A 133 8.68 20.31 7.20
CA GLU A 133 8.74 20.28 8.67
C GLU A 133 7.37 19.97 9.29
N LEU A 134 6.29 20.56 8.77
CA LEU A 134 4.92 20.31 9.25
C LEU A 134 4.56 18.83 9.18
N TYR A 135 4.96 18.15 8.10
CA TYR A 135 4.75 16.71 7.90
C TYR A 135 5.85 15.84 8.52
N LYS A 136 6.82 16.44 9.23
CA LYS A 136 8.00 15.73 9.75
C LYS A 136 8.74 14.96 8.65
N GLY A 137 8.70 15.49 7.44
CA GLY A 137 9.43 14.95 6.30
C GLY A 137 10.93 15.26 6.43
N ARG A 138 11.72 14.56 5.64
CA ARG A 138 13.18 14.67 5.63
C ARG A 138 13.67 15.12 4.27
N VAL A 139 14.53 16.14 4.21
CA VAL A 139 15.23 16.50 2.98
C VAL A 139 16.43 15.57 2.85
N ILE A 140 16.49 14.82 1.74
CA ILE A 140 17.56 13.85 1.46
C ILE A 140 18.55 14.34 0.39
N ASP A 141 18.14 15.30 -0.45
CA ASP A 141 19.02 15.94 -1.40
C ASP A 141 18.66 17.41 -1.60
N VAL A 142 19.69 18.26 -1.79
CA VAL A 142 19.56 19.69 -2.01
C VAL A 142 20.31 20.08 -3.25
N SER A 143 19.60 20.66 -4.21
CA SER A 143 20.16 21.25 -5.44
C SER A 143 19.83 22.74 -5.53
N PRO A 144 20.48 23.53 -6.40
CA PRO A 144 20.22 24.96 -6.50
C PRO A 144 18.76 25.34 -6.78
N ASP A 145 18.01 24.48 -7.49
CA ASP A 145 16.65 24.73 -7.96
C ASP A 145 15.63 23.64 -7.57
N SER A 146 16.04 22.65 -6.76
CA SER A 146 15.18 21.57 -6.32
C SER A 146 15.61 20.97 -4.98
N LEU A 147 14.66 20.29 -4.33
CA LEU A 147 14.88 19.44 -3.16
C LEU A 147 14.32 18.06 -3.44
N ILE A 148 14.96 17.01 -2.91
CA ILE A 148 14.34 15.68 -2.78
C ILE A 148 13.95 15.52 -1.33
N VAL A 149 12.67 15.24 -1.13
CA VAL A 149 12.01 15.08 0.18
C VAL A 149 11.56 13.66 0.34
N GLU A 150 11.81 13.08 1.50
CA GLU A 150 11.29 11.79 1.92
C GLU A 150 10.27 12.00 3.03
N HIS A 151 9.15 11.30 2.94
CA HIS A 151 8.16 11.23 4.02
C HIS A 151 7.57 9.81 4.10
N SER A 152 7.39 9.34 5.34
CA SER A 152 6.69 8.09 5.63
C SER A 152 5.45 8.38 6.48
N GLY A 153 4.30 7.98 5.97
CA GLY A 153 3.01 8.25 6.60
C GLY A 153 1.92 7.31 6.10
N THR A 154 0.68 7.62 6.44
CA THR A 154 -0.50 7.00 5.83
C THR A 154 -0.68 7.50 4.38
N GLU A 155 -1.45 6.77 3.57
CA GLU A 155 -1.78 7.21 2.20
C GLU A 155 -2.33 8.65 2.20
N SER A 156 -3.24 8.97 3.12
CA SER A 156 -3.86 10.30 3.24
C SER A 156 -2.85 11.39 3.62
N GLU A 157 -1.90 11.11 4.52
CA GLU A 157 -0.83 12.05 4.87
C GLU A 157 0.07 12.36 3.69
N ILE A 158 0.43 11.32 2.92
CA ILE A 158 1.25 11.47 1.71
C ILE A 158 0.50 12.25 0.62
N ASP A 159 -0.77 11.92 0.38
CA ASP A 159 -1.60 12.63 -0.61
C ASP A 159 -1.72 14.12 -0.25
N SER A 160 -1.89 14.44 1.03
CA SER A 160 -1.96 15.82 1.53
C SER A 160 -0.64 16.57 1.34
N LEU A 161 0.49 15.94 1.65
CA LEU A 161 1.82 16.51 1.42
C LEU A 161 2.05 16.78 -0.08
N VAL A 162 1.76 15.79 -0.93
CA VAL A 162 1.92 15.90 -2.38
C VAL A 162 1.05 17.02 -2.94
N ALA A 163 -0.21 17.15 -2.48
CA ALA A 163 -1.11 18.23 -2.90
C ALA A 163 -0.55 19.62 -2.56
N LEU A 164 0.03 19.79 -1.36
CA LEU A 164 0.65 21.07 -0.97
C LEU A 164 1.92 21.36 -1.80
N LEU A 165 2.75 20.36 -2.04
CA LEU A 165 3.99 20.53 -2.83
C LEU A 165 3.71 20.74 -4.33
N ALA A 166 2.55 20.31 -4.84
CA ALA A 166 2.17 20.46 -6.23
C ALA A 166 2.18 21.93 -6.69
N GLY A 167 1.79 22.87 -5.80
CA GLY A 167 1.81 24.32 -6.07
C GLY A 167 3.21 24.89 -6.38
N PHE A 168 4.28 24.23 -5.95
CA PHE A 168 5.67 24.62 -6.22
C PHE A 168 6.25 23.96 -7.47
N GLY A 169 5.60 22.93 -7.99
CA GLY A 169 6.03 22.16 -9.16
C GLY A 169 6.78 20.90 -8.75
N ILE A 170 6.08 19.78 -8.74
CA ILE A 170 6.68 18.44 -8.55
C ILE A 170 7.32 18.02 -9.87
N ARG A 171 8.61 17.66 -9.82
CA ARG A 171 9.38 17.16 -10.96
C ARG A 171 9.30 15.65 -11.08
N GLU A 172 9.28 14.98 -9.92
CA GLU A 172 9.25 13.52 -9.83
C GLU A 172 8.62 13.10 -8.52
N LEU A 173 7.82 12.03 -8.55
CA LEU A 173 7.19 11.42 -7.38
C LEU A 173 7.37 9.91 -7.45
N VAL A 174 7.92 9.35 -6.40
CA VAL A 174 8.04 7.89 -6.22
C VAL A 174 7.34 7.51 -4.94
N ARG A 175 6.52 6.46 -4.98
CA ARG A 175 5.80 5.90 -3.83
C ARG A 175 6.04 4.40 -3.77
N THR A 176 6.22 3.87 -2.57
CA THR A 176 6.41 2.42 -2.38
C THR A 176 5.11 1.64 -2.50
N GLY A 177 3.99 2.29 -2.23
CA GLY A 177 2.75 1.62 -1.89
C GLY A 177 2.66 1.27 -0.41
N THR A 178 1.50 0.78 0.02
CA THR A 178 1.16 0.55 1.42
C THR A 178 1.77 -0.74 1.94
N VAL A 179 2.54 -0.67 3.02
CA VAL A 179 2.85 -1.82 3.89
C VAL A 179 1.95 -1.77 5.11
N ALA A 180 1.50 -2.94 5.59
CA ALA A 180 0.56 -3.03 6.68
C ALA A 180 0.92 -4.14 7.66
N MET A 181 0.61 -3.93 8.95
CA MET A 181 0.86 -4.88 10.03
C MET A 181 -0.30 -4.81 11.03
N ALA A 182 -0.68 -5.95 11.61
CA ALA A 182 -1.70 -5.99 12.66
C ALA A 182 -1.23 -5.21 13.91
N ARG A 183 -2.16 -4.51 14.56
CA ARG A 183 -1.90 -3.88 15.87
C ARG A 183 -1.88 -4.94 16.98
N GLY A 184 -1.19 -4.62 18.06
CA GLY A 184 -1.15 -5.46 19.25
C GLY A 184 -0.21 -6.65 19.13
N SER A 185 -0.50 -7.70 19.88
CA SER A 185 0.32 -8.90 19.97
C SER A 185 0.00 -9.97 18.92
N SER A 186 -0.94 -9.71 18.01
CA SER A 186 -1.31 -10.64 16.94
C SER A 186 -0.15 -10.80 15.96
N VAL A 187 0.45 -11.98 15.94
CA VAL A 187 1.55 -12.34 15.03
C VAL A 187 1.12 -13.51 14.17
N VAL A 188 1.52 -13.51 12.91
CA VAL A 188 1.40 -14.69 12.07
C VAL A 188 2.52 -15.65 12.42
N ASP A 189 2.20 -16.74 13.08
CA ASP A 189 3.17 -17.80 13.34
C ASP A 189 3.41 -18.60 12.05
N ILE A 190 4.42 -18.19 11.30
CA ILE A 190 4.82 -18.83 10.04
C ILE A 190 5.32 -20.25 10.32
N ASP A 191 6.00 -20.49 11.45
CA ASP A 191 6.50 -21.81 11.80
C ASP A 191 5.39 -22.80 12.08
N ALA A 192 4.33 -22.35 12.75
CA ALA A 192 3.13 -23.17 12.95
C ALA A 192 2.46 -23.55 11.61
N ILE A 193 2.39 -22.58 10.67
CA ILE A 193 1.83 -22.82 9.34
C ILE A 193 2.67 -23.86 8.58
N LEU A 194 3.99 -23.72 8.58
CA LEU A 194 4.88 -24.65 7.88
C LEU A 194 4.85 -26.07 8.47
N LYS A 195 4.67 -26.19 9.79
CA LYS A 195 4.58 -27.48 10.49
C LYS A 195 3.25 -28.19 10.27
N SER A 196 2.15 -27.44 10.18
CA SER A 196 0.81 -28.02 10.07
C SER A 196 0.54 -28.69 8.74
N GLY A 197 1.25 -28.28 7.67
CA GLY A 197 0.98 -28.74 6.30
C GLY A 197 -0.46 -28.45 5.82
N THR A 198 -1.26 -27.81 6.65
CA THR A 198 -2.69 -27.55 6.42
C THR A 198 -2.83 -26.11 5.94
N VAL A 199 -3.49 -25.90 4.82
CA VAL A 199 -3.87 -24.59 4.32
C VAL A 199 -4.95 -24.02 5.26
N PRO A 200 -4.65 -22.98 6.07
CA PRO A 200 -5.64 -22.42 6.99
C PRO A 200 -6.76 -21.72 6.20
N ALA A 201 -7.96 -21.69 6.76
CA ALA A 201 -9.04 -20.84 6.24
C ALA A 201 -8.61 -19.36 6.23
N LEU A 202 -9.23 -18.57 5.36
CA LEU A 202 -9.01 -17.11 5.33
C LEU A 202 -9.22 -16.56 6.75
N HIS A 203 -8.19 -15.93 7.31
CA HIS A 203 -8.29 -15.27 8.60
C HIS A 203 -8.59 -13.79 8.39
N VAL A 204 -9.79 -13.38 8.80
CA VAL A 204 -10.05 -11.97 9.10
C VAL A 204 -9.43 -11.70 10.46
N VAL A 205 -8.59 -10.69 10.57
CA VAL A 205 -8.00 -10.29 11.86
C VAL A 205 -9.13 -9.71 12.72
N THR A 206 -9.64 -10.48 13.66
CA THR A 206 -10.59 -9.98 14.67
C THR A 206 -9.82 -9.31 15.81
N ALA A 207 -10.44 -8.31 16.44
CA ALA A 207 -9.89 -7.67 17.64
C ALA A 207 -9.56 -8.71 18.72
N PRO A 208 -8.48 -8.54 19.49
CA PRO A 208 -8.30 -9.28 20.71
C PRO A 208 -9.49 -8.96 21.64
N THR A 209 -10.36 -9.93 21.87
CA THR A 209 -11.30 -9.92 22.98
C THR A 209 -10.48 -10.18 24.23
N ASP A 210 -9.94 -9.15 24.87
CA ASP A 210 -9.63 -9.13 26.30
C ASP A 210 -8.87 -7.85 26.65
N ILE A 211 -9.64 -6.80 27.01
CA ILE A 211 -9.22 -5.91 28.08
C ILE A 211 -10.15 -6.25 29.22
N THR A 212 -9.81 -7.26 29.99
CA THR A 212 -10.33 -7.39 31.34
C THR A 212 -9.69 -6.28 32.16
N GLU A 213 -10.51 -5.29 32.51
CA GLU A 213 -10.20 -4.33 33.55
C GLU A 213 -9.92 -5.08 34.87
N GLU A 214 -8.73 -4.93 35.42
CA GLU A 214 -8.46 -5.00 36.84
C GLU A 214 -7.81 -3.70 37.30
#